data_e54ab8d6f546936b8c3259a8695cc23a
#
_entry.id   e54ab8d6f546936b8c3259a8695cc23a
#
_cell.length_a   1.000
_cell.length_b   1.000
_cell.length_c   1.000
_cell.angle_alpha   90.00
_cell.angle_beta   90.00
_cell.angle_gamma   90.00
#
_symmetry.space_group_name_H-M   'P 1'
#
loop_
_entity.id
_entity.type
_entity.pdbx_description
1 polymer ?
#
loop_
_entity_poly.entity_id
_entity_poly.type
_entity_poly.pdbx_seq_one_letter_code
_entity_poly.pdbx_strand_id
1 'polypeptide(L)'
;MKKKILIVDDDPRNIFALKLTLKARGFQMETSTMAQEAIQILENNPDIDLVLMDMMMPEMDGYEAVKIIRQTPSIKHIPVIAVTAQAMEEDRQKCLDAGAQDYVKKPIDVDVLLTAIEKLS
;
A
#
# COMPACT_ATOMS: atom_id res chain seq x y z
N MET A 1 8.32 9.22 -16.16
CA MET A 1 7.04 9.62 -15.56
C MET A 1 7.03 9.31 -14.09
N LYS A 2 6.53 10.23 -13.30
CA LYS A 2 6.45 10.04 -11.86
C LYS A 2 5.22 9.18 -11.53
N LYS A 3 5.41 8.17 -10.70
CA LYS A 3 4.30 7.36 -10.22
C LYS A 3 3.59 8.06 -9.07
N LYS A 4 2.29 7.85 -8.98
CA LYS A 4 1.48 8.32 -7.89
C LYS A 4 1.13 7.15 -6.98
N ILE A 5 1.44 7.29 -5.70
CA ILE A 5 1.32 6.23 -4.70
C ILE A 5 0.32 6.64 -3.64
N LEU A 6 -0.60 5.75 -3.30
CA LEU A 6 -1.48 5.92 -2.14
C LEU A 6 -0.85 5.21 -0.94
N ILE A 7 -0.60 5.95 0.11
CA ILE A 7 -0.08 5.41 1.38
C ILE A 7 -1.24 5.26 2.35
N VAL A 8 -1.49 4.05 2.82
CA VAL A 8 -2.55 3.76 3.78
C VAL A 8 -1.94 3.22 5.06
N ASP A 9 -2.02 3.99 6.13
CA ASP A 9 -1.46 3.63 7.44
C ASP A 9 -2.22 4.42 8.51
N ASP A 10 -2.56 3.79 9.62
CA ASP A 10 -3.28 4.45 10.70
C ASP A 10 -2.39 5.34 11.58
N ASP A 11 -1.07 5.26 11.41
CA ASP A 11 -0.12 6.10 12.15
C ASP A 11 0.34 7.28 11.28
N PRO A 12 -0.08 8.52 11.61
CA PRO A 12 0.31 9.70 10.83
C PRO A 12 1.83 9.93 10.78
N ARG A 13 2.58 9.44 11.78
CA ARG A 13 4.04 9.58 11.80
C ARG A 13 4.69 8.73 10.73
N ASN A 14 4.17 7.52 10.52
CA ASN A 14 4.65 6.63 9.46
C ASN A 14 4.33 7.21 8.09
N ILE A 15 3.12 7.76 7.93
CA ILE A 15 2.72 8.44 6.69
C ILE A 15 3.67 9.59 6.40
N PHE A 16 3.95 10.42 7.39
CA PHE A 16 4.83 11.58 7.23
C PHE A 16 6.23 11.17 6.78
N ALA A 17 6.81 10.17 7.43
CA ALA A 17 8.15 9.68 7.10
C ALA A 17 8.22 9.11 5.68
N LEU A 18 7.25 8.28 5.29
CA LEU A 18 7.18 7.72 3.95
C LEU A 18 6.97 8.79 2.90
N LYS A 19 6.10 9.74 3.19
CA LYS A 19 5.81 10.85 2.28
C LYS A 19 7.06 11.67 1.98
N LEU A 20 7.82 12.03 3.00
CA LEU A 20 9.08 12.76 2.81
C LEU A 20 10.07 11.95 1.96
N THR A 21 10.23 10.67 2.29
CA THR A 21 11.17 9.79 1.61
C THR A 21 10.83 9.63 0.13
N LEU A 22 9.57 9.33 -0.16
CA LEU A 22 9.14 9.09 -1.54
C LEU A 22 9.07 10.38 -2.35
N LYS A 23 8.69 11.49 -1.74
CA LYS A 23 8.68 12.78 -2.42
C LYS A 23 10.09 13.17 -2.86
N ALA A 24 11.10 12.91 -2.02
CA ALA A 24 12.49 13.19 -2.34
C ALA A 24 12.97 12.37 -3.56
N ARG A 25 12.30 11.26 -3.85
CA ARG A 25 12.61 10.39 -5.00
C ARG A 25 11.74 10.69 -6.22
N GLY A 26 10.92 11.75 -6.15
CA GLY A 26 10.13 12.21 -7.29
C GLY A 26 8.75 11.60 -7.42
N PHE A 27 8.29 10.82 -6.44
CA PHE A 27 6.94 10.26 -6.46
C PHE A 27 5.90 11.30 -6.01
N GLN A 28 4.69 11.16 -6.54
CA GLN A 28 3.52 11.88 -6.04
C GLN A 28 2.77 10.96 -5.09
N MET A 29 2.11 11.53 -4.07
CA MET A 29 1.42 10.72 -3.07
C MET A 29 0.06 11.27 -2.71
N GLU A 30 -0.87 10.35 -2.45
CA GLU A 30 -2.07 10.55 -1.67
C GLU A 30 -1.93 9.74 -0.39
N THR A 31 -2.61 10.11 0.67
CA THR A 31 -2.51 9.41 1.95
C THR A 31 -3.89 9.19 2.56
N SER A 32 -4.02 8.11 3.33
CA SER A 32 -5.23 7.82 4.09
C SER A 32 -4.88 7.11 5.38
N THR A 33 -5.62 7.39 6.45
CA THR A 33 -5.47 6.71 7.73
C THR A 33 -6.51 5.61 7.93
N MET A 34 -7.40 5.41 6.96
CA MET A 34 -8.50 4.43 7.04
C MET A 34 -8.63 3.66 5.74
N ALA A 35 -8.79 2.34 5.85
CA ALA A 35 -8.91 1.48 4.67
C ALA A 35 -10.13 1.81 3.81
N GLN A 36 -11.26 2.10 4.43
CA GLN A 36 -12.48 2.45 3.69
C GLN A 36 -12.30 3.73 2.87
N GLU A 37 -11.69 4.74 3.48
CA GLU A 37 -11.38 5.99 2.78
C GLU A 37 -10.41 5.75 1.62
N ALA A 38 -9.42 4.88 1.84
CA ALA A 38 -8.45 4.53 0.81
C ALA A 38 -9.13 3.95 -0.43
N ILE A 39 -10.11 3.08 -0.24
CA ILE A 39 -10.85 2.49 -1.36
C ILE A 39 -11.60 3.58 -2.14
N GLN A 40 -12.23 4.53 -1.45
CA GLN A 40 -12.91 5.66 -2.09
C GLN A 40 -11.92 6.55 -2.86
N ILE A 41 -10.75 6.80 -2.28
CA ILE A 41 -9.70 7.57 -2.95
C ILE A 41 -9.28 6.89 -4.25
N LEU A 42 -9.09 5.57 -4.23
CA LEU A 42 -8.73 4.81 -5.43
C LEU A 42 -9.80 4.91 -6.51
N GLU A 43 -11.06 4.82 -6.14
CA GLU A 43 -12.17 4.91 -7.11
C GLU A 43 -12.27 6.30 -7.74
N ASN A 44 -11.93 7.35 -7.00
CA ASN A 44 -12.04 8.74 -7.44
C ASN A 44 -10.75 9.28 -8.06
N ASN A 45 -9.65 8.53 -8.02
CA ASN A 45 -8.35 8.97 -8.51
C ASN A 45 -7.72 7.90 -9.41
N PRO A 46 -8.16 7.80 -10.67
CA PRO A 46 -7.68 6.75 -11.58
C PRO A 46 -6.20 6.87 -11.95
N ASP A 47 -5.56 7.97 -11.58
CA ASP A 47 -4.13 8.20 -11.81
C ASP A 47 -3.22 7.60 -10.73
N ILE A 48 -3.79 6.98 -9.69
CA ILE A 48 -2.99 6.27 -8.68
C ILE A 48 -2.45 4.97 -9.29
N ASP A 49 -1.13 4.80 -9.22
CA ASP A 49 -0.42 3.69 -9.85
C ASP A 49 -0.14 2.53 -8.92
N LEU A 50 -0.14 2.77 -7.60
CA LEU A 50 0.29 1.78 -6.63
C LEU A 50 -0.22 2.13 -5.24
N VAL A 51 -0.48 1.11 -4.42
CA VAL A 51 -0.91 1.28 -3.02
C VAL A 51 0.09 0.65 -2.08
N LEU A 52 0.49 1.40 -1.05
CA LEU A 52 1.20 0.85 0.11
C LEU A 52 0.16 0.70 1.21
N MET A 53 -0.17 -0.54 1.56
CA MET A 53 -1.26 -0.85 2.49
C MET A 53 -0.72 -1.44 3.79
N ASP A 54 -0.90 -0.71 4.91
CA ASP A 54 -0.65 -1.27 6.23
C ASP A 54 -1.68 -2.38 6.50
N MET A 55 -1.18 -3.56 6.81
CA MET A 55 -2.04 -4.74 7.01
C MET A 55 -2.62 -4.84 8.41
N MET A 56 -2.13 -4.02 9.36
CA MET A 56 -2.51 -4.09 10.77
C MET A 56 -3.18 -2.79 11.20
N MET A 57 -4.41 -2.57 10.72
CA MET A 57 -5.19 -1.38 11.07
C MET A 57 -6.46 -1.77 11.83
N PRO A 58 -6.96 -0.87 12.72
CA PRO A 58 -8.24 -1.12 13.39
C PRO A 58 -9.42 -1.06 12.41
N GLU A 59 -10.55 -1.59 12.81
CA GLU A 59 -11.80 -1.65 12.04
C GLU A 59 -11.68 -2.54 10.82
N MET A 60 -11.34 -1.97 9.65
CA MET A 60 -11.06 -2.76 8.46
C MET A 60 -9.55 -2.90 8.31
N ASP A 61 -9.02 -4.12 8.44
CA ASP A 61 -7.58 -4.36 8.28
C ASP A 61 -7.19 -4.39 6.79
N GLY A 62 -5.87 -4.40 6.55
CA GLY A 62 -5.34 -4.38 5.19
C GLY A 62 -5.72 -5.62 4.37
N TYR A 63 -5.85 -6.79 5.01
CA TYR A 63 -6.24 -8.02 4.30
C TYR A 63 -7.64 -7.89 3.70
N GLU A 64 -8.58 -7.39 4.48
CA GLU A 64 -9.93 -7.15 4.01
C GLU A 64 -9.97 -6.09 2.92
N ALA A 65 -9.22 -5.01 3.12
CA ALA A 65 -9.16 -3.92 2.14
C ALA A 65 -8.62 -4.40 0.79
N VAL A 66 -7.56 -5.20 0.79
CA VAL A 66 -6.99 -5.75 -0.45
C VAL A 66 -7.98 -6.66 -1.16
N LYS A 67 -8.71 -7.48 -0.42
CA LYS A 67 -9.75 -8.33 -1.01
C LYS A 67 -10.83 -7.49 -1.69
N ILE A 68 -11.28 -6.41 -1.05
CA ILE A 68 -12.28 -5.51 -1.63
C ILE A 68 -11.75 -4.86 -2.90
N ILE A 69 -10.48 -4.42 -2.89
CA ILE A 69 -9.86 -3.82 -4.07
C ILE A 69 -9.88 -4.81 -5.23
N ARG A 70 -9.51 -6.07 -4.99
CA ARG A 70 -9.47 -7.10 -6.04
C ARG A 70 -10.86 -7.48 -6.56
N GLN A 71 -11.91 -7.21 -5.79
CA GLN A 71 -13.30 -7.49 -6.19
C GLN A 71 -13.98 -6.29 -6.83
N THR A 72 -13.35 -5.12 -6.83
CA THR A 72 -13.92 -3.88 -7.37
C THR A 72 -13.40 -3.67 -8.80
N PRO A 73 -14.24 -3.81 -9.83
CA PRO A 73 -13.76 -3.82 -11.23
C PRO A 73 -12.96 -2.59 -11.65
N SER A 74 -13.29 -1.42 -11.14
CA SER A 74 -12.61 -0.17 -11.54
C SER A 74 -11.18 -0.06 -10.99
N ILE A 75 -10.85 -0.79 -9.92
CA ILE A 75 -9.56 -0.66 -9.23
C ILE A 75 -8.83 -1.99 -9.03
N LYS A 76 -9.40 -3.09 -9.47
CA LYS A 76 -8.82 -4.43 -9.23
C LYS A 76 -7.44 -4.63 -9.86
N HIS A 77 -7.06 -3.81 -10.81
CA HIS A 77 -5.78 -3.90 -11.50
C HIS A 77 -4.64 -3.18 -10.77
N ILE A 78 -4.95 -2.37 -9.75
CA ILE A 78 -3.94 -1.54 -9.08
C ILE A 78 -3.05 -2.41 -8.21
N PRO A 79 -1.69 -2.36 -8.39
CA PRO A 79 -0.78 -3.13 -7.54
C PRO A 79 -0.84 -2.66 -6.09
N VAL A 80 -0.80 -3.63 -5.18
CA VAL A 80 -0.77 -3.37 -3.73
C VAL A 80 0.47 -4.02 -3.14
N ILE A 81 1.28 -3.21 -2.44
CA ILE A 81 2.37 -3.71 -1.61
C ILE A 81 1.86 -3.71 -0.17
N ALA A 82 1.80 -4.88 0.44
CA ALA A 82 1.42 -5.01 1.84
C ALA A 82 2.57 -4.56 2.73
N VAL A 83 2.26 -3.79 3.77
CA VAL A 83 3.25 -3.35 4.76
C VAL A 83 2.85 -3.96 6.10
N THR A 84 3.74 -4.73 6.71
CA THR A 84 3.41 -5.48 7.92
C THR A 84 4.60 -5.60 8.87
N ALA A 85 4.31 -5.61 10.18
CA ALA A 85 5.32 -5.91 11.19
C ALA A 85 5.57 -7.42 11.31
N GLN A 86 4.67 -8.24 10.77
CA GLN A 86 4.75 -9.70 10.81
C GLN A 86 5.52 -10.19 9.59
N ALA A 87 6.62 -10.92 9.81
CA ALA A 87 7.57 -11.28 8.76
C ALA A 87 7.77 -12.79 8.60
N MET A 88 6.92 -13.59 9.21
CA MET A 88 6.97 -15.04 9.03
C MET A 88 6.47 -15.41 7.63
N GLU A 89 6.91 -16.57 7.13
CA GLU A 89 6.50 -17.05 5.81
C GLU A 89 4.97 -17.17 5.71
N GLU A 90 4.31 -17.56 6.79
CA GLU A 90 2.86 -17.65 6.86
C GLU A 90 2.19 -16.30 6.64
N ASP A 91 2.77 -15.24 7.21
CA ASP A 91 2.24 -13.88 7.08
C ASP A 91 2.40 -13.37 5.66
N ARG A 92 3.53 -13.67 5.04
CA ARG A 92 3.79 -13.33 3.65
C ARG A 92 2.76 -14.00 2.74
N GLN A 93 2.52 -15.29 2.94
CA GLN A 93 1.56 -16.04 2.15
C GLN A 93 0.15 -15.49 2.34
N LYS A 94 -0.21 -15.11 3.56
CA LYS A 94 -1.50 -14.50 3.86
C LYS A 94 -1.70 -13.20 3.10
N CYS A 95 -0.66 -12.36 3.00
CA CYS A 95 -0.72 -11.13 2.21
C CYS A 95 -0.95 -11.43 0.73
N LEU A 96 -0.22 -12.37 0.17
CA LEU A 96 -0.34 -12.74 -1.24
C LEU A 96 -1.71 -13.36 -1.53
N ASP A 97 -2.22 -14.20 -0.64
CA ASP A 97 -3.53 -14.84 -0.79
C ASP A 97 -4.67 -13.82 -0.73
N ALA A 98 -4.49 -12.72 0.00
CA ALA A 98 -5.46 -11.63 0.01
C ALA A 98 -5.49 -10.85 -1.30
N GLY A 99 -4.41 -10.93 -2.09
CA GLY A 99 -4.32 -10.28 -3.38
C GLY A 99 -3.22 -9.22 -3.50
N ALA A 100 -2.34 -9.09 -2.50
CA ALA A 100 -1.18 -8.21 -2.61
C ALA A 100 -0.15 -8.80 -3.58
N GLN A 101 0.52 -7.96 -4.35
CA GLN A 101 1.54 -8.41 -5.29
C GLN A 101 2.91 -8.58 -4.63
N ASP A 102 3.14 -7.89 -3.51
CA ASP A 102 4.40 -7.99 -2.78
C ASP A 102 4.15 -7.56 -1.33
N TYR A 103 5.14 -7.71 -0.48
CA TYR A 103 5.05 -7.24 0.88
C TYR A 103 6.39 -6.66 1.36
N VAL A 104 6.33 -5.74 2.32
CA VAL A 104 7.48 -5.10 2.92
C VAL A 104 7.32 -5.16 4.44
N LYS A 105 8.38 -5.58 5.11
CA LYS A 105 8.39 -5.69 6.57
C LYS A 105 8.64 -4.34 7.24
N LYS A 106 7.95 -4.07 8.35
CA LYS A 106 8.27 -2.94 9.22
C LYS A 106 9.40 -3.31 10.20
N PRO A 107 10.29 -2.39 10.56
CA PRO A 107 10.43 -1.03 10.02
C PRO A 107 10.86 -1.05 8.55
N ILE A 108 10.31 -0.12 7.78
CA ILE A 108 10.52 -0.14 6.33
C ILE A 108 11.97 0.21 6.00
N ASP A 109 12.62 -0.69 5.26
CA ASP A 109 13.90 -0.40 4.60
C ASP A 109 13.58 0.26 3.26
N VAL A 110 14.06 1.48 3.08
CA VAL A 110 13.75 2.28 1.89
C VAL A 110 14.22 1.60 0.61
N ASP A 111 15.39 0.99 0.62
CA ASP A 111 15.93 0.32 -0.57
C ASP A 111 15.09 -0.88 -0.97
N VAL A 112 14.62 -1.65 0.03
CA VAL A 112 13.73 -2.78 -0.21
C VAL A 112 12.39 -2.29 -0.79
N LEU A 113 11.84 -1.22 -0.23
CA LEU A 113 10.59 -0.63 -0.71
C LEU A 113 10.73 -0.14 -2.16
N LEU A 114 11.80 0.59 -2.46
CA LEU A 114 12.03 1.10 -3.81
C LEU A 114 12.18 -0.02 -4.83
N THR A 115 12.86 -1.10 -4.45
CA THR A 115 12.98 -2.27 -5.31
C THR A 115 11.62 -2.90 -5.59
N ALA A 116 10.77 -3.02 -4.58
CA ALA A 116 9.42 -3.56 -4.74
C ALA A 116 8.58 -2.67 -5.66
N ILE A 117 8.66 -1.35 -5.49
CA ILE A 117 7.95 -0.40 -6.35
C ILE A 117 8.40 -0.55 -7.81
N GLU A 118 9.70 -0.65 -8.05
CA GLU A 118 10.25 -0.81 -9.40
C GLU A 118 9.75 -2.08 -10.08
N LYS A 119 9.67 -3.19 -9.35
CA LYS A 119 9.20 -4.48 -9.89
C LYS A 119 7.76 -4.40 -10.38
N LEU A 120 6.94 -3.53 -9.79
CA LEU A 120 5.53 -3.39 -10.12
C LEU A 120 5.28 -2.22 -11.10
N SER A 121 6.33 -1.66 -11.62
CA SER A 121 6.24 -0.54 -12.56
C SER A 121 6.03 -0.97 -13.99
#